data_02e5e1bcffe71a8d39269e6ec7966b07
#
_entry.id   02e5e1bcffe71a8d39269e6ec7966b07
#
_cell.length_a   1.000
_cell.length_b   1.000
_cell.length_c   1.000
_cell.angle_alpha   90.00
_cell.angle_beta   90.00
_cell.angle_gamma   90.00
#
_symmetry.space_group_name_H-M   'P 1'
#
loop_
_entity.id
_entity.type
_entity.pdbx_description
1 polymer ?
#
loop_
_entity_poly.entity_id
_entity_poly.type
_entity_poly.pdbx_seq_one_letter_code
_entity_poly.pdbx_strand_id
1 'polypeptide(L)'
;MYADQPKPTRRPQLTVPKLRAMKTAGEKIVAITAYDTSFARAVDAAGLDVVLVGDSLGMVMQGKSSTLPVTVDDIVYHTACVARGLRTALLIADMPFQSFATPGRALDAATLLVAQGGASMVKLEGAGFVLDSISFLSERDIPVCAHLGLTPQSVMKLGGYRVQGRDEDAAEKMLADAKAVEAAGADCLVLECVPTGVAEEISRSIKIPTIGIGAGPHCDGQILVLHDMLGMNSGHRRPRFVKDFMAEAGSIQGAFEAYAKAVRESTFPAAEHSYE
;
A
#
# COMPACT_ATOMS: atom_id res chain seq x y z
N MET A 1 -28.97 -32.08 13.84
CA MET A 1 -29.75 -30.83 13.72
C MET A 1 -28.77 -29.69 13.95
N TYR A 2 -28.17 -29.16 12.87
CA TYR A 2 -27.28 -28.00 12.95
C TYR A 2 -28.17 -26.78 13.01
N ALA A 3 -28.15 -26.08 14.15
CA ALA A 3 -28.88 -24.82 14.31
C ALA A 3 -28.41 -23.82 13.25
N ASP A 4 -29.37 -23.18 12.58
CA ASP A 4 -29.15 -22.12 11.62
C ASP A 4 -28.46 -20.94 12.36
N GLN A 5 -27.13 -20.87 12.27
CA GLN A 5 -26.41 -19.71 12.77
C GLN A 5 -26.76 -18.55 11.83
N PRO A 6 -27.12 -17.37 12.35
CA PRO A 6 -27.39 -16.20 11.53
C PRO A 6 -26.14 -15.97 10.66
N LYS A 7 -26.33 -15.97 9.32
CA LYS A 7 -25.24 -15.64 8.39
C LYS A 7 -24.74 -14.26 8.79
N PRO A 8 -23.43 -14.10 9.12
CA PRO A 8 -22.90 -12.79 9.43
C PRO A 8 -23.24 -11.84 8.27
N THR A 9 -23.77 -10.67 8.59
CA THR A 9 -24.04 -9.61 7.61
C THR A 9 -22.71 -9.26 6.95
N ARG A 10 -22.55 -9.71 5.72
CA ARG A 10 -21.29 -9.60 4.98
C ARG A 10 -20.99 -8.14 4.69
N ARG A 11 -19.86 -7.62 5.15
CA ARG A 11 -19.32 -6.32 4.73
C ARG A 11 -19.25 -6.32 3.20
N PRO A 12 -19.78 -5.31 2.48
CA PRO A 12 -19.65 -5.23 1.05
C PRO A 12 -18.18 -4.97 0.66
N GLN A 13 -17.79 -5.39 -0.53
CA GLN A 13 -16.45 -5.13 -1.05
C GLN A 13 -16.16 -3.63 -1.06
N LEU A 14 -14.96 -3.25 -0.63
CA LEU A 14 -14.48 -1.87 -0.68
C LEU A 14 -14.22 -1.50 -2.15
N THR A 15 -14.70 -0.34 -2.54
CA THR A 15 -14.52 0.23 -3.89
C THR A 15 -13.75 1.54 -3.81
N VAL A 16 -13.20 2.01 -4.91
CA VAL A 16 -12.47 3.29 -4.99
C VAL A 16 -13.30 4.47 -4.47
N PRO A 17 -14.57 4.66 -4.86
CA PRO A 17 -15.40 5.72 -4.29
C PRO A 17 -15.59 5.60 -2.77
N LYS A 18 -15.73 4.38 -2.23
CA LYS A 18 -15.83 4.17 -0.79
C LYS A 18 -14.51 4.47 -0.07
N LEU A 19 -13.36 4.10 -0.67
CA LEU A 19 -12.04 4.43 -0.14
C LEU A 19 -11.87 5.95 0.00
N ARG A 20 -12.29 6.72 -1.03
CA ARG A 20 -12.29 8.19 -0.97
C ARG A 20 -13.26 8.74 0.10
N ALA A 21 -14.43 8.10 0.27
CA ALA A 21 -15.40 8.49 1.29
C ALA A 21 -14.85 8.28 2.71
N MET A 22 -14.02 7.27 2.97
CA MET A 22 -13.37 7.05 4.27
C MET A 22 -12.52 8.27 4.67
N LYS A 23 -11.71 8.83 3.75
CA LYS A 23 -10.97 10.08 4.01
C LYS A 23 -11.91 11.21 4.40
N THR A 24 -12.97 11.43 3.64
CA THR A 24 -13.94 12.49 3.92
C THR A 24 -14.63 12.33 5.28
N ALA A 25 -14.86 11.10 5.70
CA ALA A 25 -15.46 10.75 6.99
C ALA A 25 -14.45 10.76 8.16
N GLY A 26 -13.14 10.90 7.88
CA GLY A 26 -12.08 10.77 8.89
C GLY A 26 -11.88 9.34 9.40
N GLU A 27 -12.36 8.34 8.65
CA GLU A 27 -12.20 6.93 8.97
C GLU A 27 -10.82 6.44 8.53
N LYS A 28 -10.06 5.84 9.47
CA LYS A 28 -8.71 5.33 9.17
C LYS A 28 -8.77 4.08 8.29
N ILE A 29 -7.96 4.08 7.24
CA ILE A 29 -7.79 2.98 6.29
C ILE A 29 -6.70 2.03 6.81
N VAL A 30 -7.05 0.76 6.96
CA VAL A 30 -6.10 -0.29 7.38
C VAL A 30 -5.66 -1.08 6.16
N ALA A 31 -4.39 -0.94 5.79
CA ALA A 31 -3.81 -1.62 4.64
C ALA A 31 -2.68 -2.57 5.07
N ILE A 32 -2.46 -3.63 4.29
CA ILE A 32 -1.36 -4.58 4.49
C ILE A 32 -0.95 -5.19 3.16
N THR A 33 0.29 -5.67 3.04
CA THR A 33 0.64 -6.53 1.91
C THR A 33 0.17 -7.96 2.15
N ALA A 34 -0.14 -8.70 1.08
CA ALA A 34 -0.31 -10.15 1.12
C ALA A 34 0.10 -10.75 -0.23
N TYR A 35 0.46 -12.05 -0.23
CA TYR A 35 1.07 -12.66 -1.41
C TYR A 35 0.46 -14.04 -1.76
N ASP A 36 -0.45 -14.53 -0.95
CA ASP A 36 -1.13 -15.82 -1.16
C ASP A 36 -2.57 -15.82 -0.64
N THR A 37 -3.31 -16.88 -1.00
CA THR A 37 -4.73 -17.04 -0.65
C THR A 37 -4.97 -17.22 0.86
N SER A 38 -4.05 -17.86 1.59
CA SER A 38 -4.24 -18.17 3.01
C SER A 38 -4.16 -16.90 3.85
N PHE A 39 -3.11 -16.11 3.64
CA PHE A 39 -2.98 -14.81 4.28
C PHE A 39 -4.09 -13.83 3.83
N ALA A 40 -4.45 -13.82 2.55
CA ALA A 40 -5.56 -13.00 2.06
C ALA A 40 -6.87 -13.28 2.80
N ARG A 41 -7.20 -14.56 3.06
CA ARG A 41 -8.38 -14.95 3.84
C ARG A 41 -8.31 -14.48 5.29
N ALA A 42 -7.16 -14.59 5.92
CA ALA A 42 -6.97 -14.17 7.32
C ALA A 42 -7.06 -12.63 7.43
N VAL A 43 -6.47 -11.89 6.50
CA VAL A 43 -6.56 -10.43 6.40
C VAL A 43 -8.02 -9.98 6.19
N ASP A 44 -8.74 -10.62 5.26
CA ASP A 44 -10.15 -10.31 4.96
C ASP A 44 -11.05 -10.61 6.17
N ALA A 45 -10.79 -11.71 6.88
CA ALA A 45 -11.51 -12.09 8.10
C ALA A 45 -11.26 -11.11 9.26
N ALA A 46 -10.07 -10.53 9.37
CA ALA A 46 -9.74 -9.48 10.33
C ALA A 46 -10.34 -8.10 9.97
N GLY A 47 -10.97 -7.99 8.79
CA GLY A 47 -11.66 -6.80 8.33
C GLY A 47 -10.74 -5.65 7.94
N LEU A 48 -9.56 -5.93 7.41
CA LEU A 48 -8.70 -4.92 6.82
C LEU A 48 -9.33 -4.36 5.54
N ASP A 49 -8.96 -3.14 5.18
CA ASP A 49 -9.63 -2.38 4.13
C ASP A 49 -8.96 -2.55 2.77
N VAL A 50 -7.63 -2.56 2.73
CA VAL A 50 -6.82 -2.61 1.51
C VAL A 50 -5.77 -3.71 1.62
N VAL A 51 -5.59 -4.46 0.55
CA VAL A 51 -4.50 -5.42 0.40
C VAL A 51 -3.67 -5.06 -0.81
N LEU A 52 -2.36 -4.99 -0.62
CA LEU A 52 -1.39 -4.72 -1.68
C LEU A 52 -0.58 -5.99 -1.98
N VAL A 53 -0.54 -6.40 -3.23
CA VAL A 53 0.49 -7.32 -3.73
C VAL A 53 1.65 -6.46 -4.21
N GLY A 54 2.62 -6.25 -3.32
CA GLY A 54 3.76 -5.37 -3.54
C GLY A 54 4.94 -6.10 -4.18
N ASP A 55 5.79 -5.36 -4.91
CA ASP A 55 7.06 -5.88 -5.44
C ASP A 55 8.08 -6.23 -4.34
N SER A 56 7.80 -5.82 -3.09
CA SER A 56 8.45 -6.36 -1.88
C SER A 56 8.43 -7.89 -1.81
N LEU A 57 7.51 -8.57 -2.56
CA LEU A 57 7.52 -10.03 -2.72
C LEU A 57 8.88 -10.57 -3.18
N GLY A 58 9.63 -9.79 -3.97
CA GLY A 58 10.97 -10.15 -4.38
C GLY A 58 11.89 -10.40 -3.20
N MET A 59 11.79 -9.57 -2.18
CA MET A 59 12.62 -9.68 -0.97
C MET A 59 12.06 -10.70 0.02
N VAL A 60 10.77 -10.62 0.34
CA VAL A 60 10.18 -11.40 1.44
C VAL A 60 9.67 -12.78 1.04
N MET A 61 9.41 -13.03 -0.25
CA MET A 61 8.93 -14.32 -0.77
C MET A 61 9.97 -15.03 -1.64
N GLN A 62 10.68 -14.28 -2.50
CA GLN A 62 11.61 -14.86 -3.46
C GLN A 62 13.07 -14.84 -2.98
N GLY A 63 13.36 -14.19 -1.82
CA GLY A 63 14.71 -14.10 -1.25
C GLY A 63 15.70 -13.26 -2.07
N LYS A 64 15.20 -12.37 -2.93
CA LYS A 64 16.02 -11.43 -3.71
C LYS A 64 16.52 -10.30 -2.81
N SER A 65 17.63 -9.66 -3.19
CA SER A 65 18.22 -8.55 -2.42
C SER A 65 17.52 -7.19 -2.62
N SER A 66 16.62 -7.09 -3.60
CA SER A 66 15.84 -5.88 -3.91
C SER A 66 14.54 -6.22 -4.63
N THR A 67 13.69 -5.22 -4.83
CA THR A 67 12.43 -5.36 -5.59
C THR A 67 12.66 -5.33 -7.11
N LEU A 68 13.80 -4.84 -7.59
CA LEU A 68 14.07 -4.59 -9.01
C LEU A 68 13.93 -5.82 -9.94
N PRO A 69 14.30 -7.05 -9.53
CA PRO A 69 14.18 -8.24 -10.39
C PRO A 69 12.77 -8.83 -10.46
N VAL A 70 11.77 -8.24 -9.78
CA VAL A 70 10.38 -8.72 -9.83
C VAL A 70 9.79 -8.42 -11.19
N THR A 71 9.11 -9.41 -11.77
CA THR A 71 8.47 -9.31 -13.09
C THR A 71 6.96 -9.03 -12.98
N VAL A 72 6.33 -8.58 -14.08
CA VAL A 72 4.88 -8.44 -14.15
C VAL A 72 4.19 -9.78 -13.91
N ASP A 73 4.73 -10.88 -14.45
CA ASP A 73 4.16 -12.22 -14.29
C ASP A 73 4.21 -12.68 -12.82
N ASP A 74 5.27 -12.33 -12.07
CA ASP A 74 5.34 -12.60 -10.62
C ASP A 74 4.18 -11.89 -9.90
N ILE A 75 3.97 -10.60 -10.18
CA ILE A 75 2.87 -9.84 -9.56
C ILE A 75 1.52 -10.39 -9.99
N VAL A 76 1.30 -10.70 -11.27
CA VAL A 76 0.05 -11.30 -11.77
C VAL A 76 -0.25 -12.60 -11.04
N TYR A 77 0.73 -13.50 -10.91
CA TYR A 77 0.57 -14.78 -10.23
C TYR A 77 0.15 -14.59 -8.76
N HIS A 78 0.88 -13.79 -8.01
CA HIS A 78 0.59 -13.54 -6.60
C HIS A 78 -0.73 -12.78 -6.41
N THR A 79 -1.04 -11.81 -7.29
CA THR A 79 -2.32 -11.07 -7.27
C THR A 79 -3.49 -12.02 -7.49
N ALA A 80 -3.41 -12.93 -8.45
CA ALA A 80 -4.45 -13.95 -8.69
C ALA A 80 -4.61 -14.92 -7.49
N CYS A 81 -3.54 -15.22 -6.78
CA CYS A 81 -3.61 -16.02 -5.54
C CYS A 81 -4.33 -15.25 -4.43
N VAL A 82 -4.01 -13.98 -4.23
CA VAL A 82 -4.62 -13.11 -3.23
C VAL A 82 -6.09 -12.84 -3.55
N ALA A 83 -6.42 -12.52 -4.80
CA ALA A 83 -7.79 -12.26 -5.25
C ALA A 83 -8.77 -13.39 -4.88
N ARG A 84 -8.33 -14.65 -4.98
CA ARG A 84 -9.14 -15.80 -4.60
C ARG A 84 -9.44 -15.89 -3.09
N GLY A 85 -8.62 -15.23 -2.27
CA GLY A 85 -8.80 -15.20 -0.82
C GLY A 85 -9.67 -14.03 -0.33
N LEU A 86 -9.68 -12.90 -1.05
CA LEU A 86 -10.37 -11.68 -0.66
C LEU A 86 -11.84 -11.69 -1.05
N ARG A 87 -12.66 -11.00 -0.26
CA ARG A 87 -14.10 -10.81 -0.49
C ARG A 87 -14.55 -9.39 -0.21
N THR A 88 -13.89 -8.68 0.71
CA THR A 88 -14.28 -7.36 1.19
C THR A 88 -13.22 -6.30 1.00
N ALA A 89 -11.94 -6.64 1.12
CA ALA A 89 -10.85 -5.70 0.93
C ALA A 89 -10.66 -5.31 -0.54
N LEU A 90 -10.23 -4.07 -0.78
CA LEU A 90 -9.80 -3.59 -2.09
C LEU A 90 -8.39 -4.13 -2.40
N LEU A 91 -8.22 -4.74 -3.56
CA LEU A 91 -6.95 -5.31 -3.99
C LEU A 91 -6.18 -4.36 -4.89
N ILE A 92 -4.97 -4.01 -4.46
CA ILE A 92 -3.99 -3.21 -5.22
C ILE A 92 -2.87 -4.15 -5.67
N ALA A 93 -2.40 -4.00 -6.90
CA ALA A 93 -1.22 -4.69 -7.43
C ALA A 93 -0.13 -3.71 -7.84
N ASP A 94 1.10 -3.96 -7.43
CA ASP A 94 2.25 -3.17 -7.84
C ASP A 94 2.57 -3.34 -9.33
N MET A 95 2.98 -2.26 -9.94
CA MET A 95 3.63 -2.28 -11.24
C MET A 95 5.15 -2.37 -11.02
N PRO A 96 5.80 -3.48 -11.42
CA PRO A 96 7.23 -3.68 -11.17
C PRO A 96 8.11 -2.66 -11.91
N PHE A 97 9.37 -2.61 -11.50
CA PHE A 97 10.39 -1.71 -12.05
C PHE A 97 10.33 -1.60 -13.57
N GLN A 98 10.18 -0.37 -14.08
CA GLN A 98 10.10 -0.02 -15.51
C GLN A 98 8.91 -0.59 -16.27
N SER A 99 7.94 -1.26 -15.65
CA SER A 99 6.73 -1.71 -16.34
C SER A 99 5.80 -0.54 -16.70
N PHE A 100 6.01 0.63 -16.10
CA PHE A 100 5.25 1.87 -16.33
C PHE A 100 6.10 3.03 -16.89
N ALA A 101 7.26 2.72 -17.48
CA ALA A 101 8.20 3.73 -17.99
C ALA A 101 7.64 4.57 -19.17
N THR A 102 6.63 4.06 -19.84
CA THR A 102 5.85 4.77 -20.86
C THR A 102 4.38 4.44 -20.69
N PRO A 103 3.44 5.33 -21.14
CA PRO A 103 2.00 5.07 -21.05
C PRO A 103 1.57 3.75 -21.69
N GLY A 104 2.15 3.36 -22.82
CA GLY A 104 1.85 2.08 -23.48
C GLY A 104 2.25 0.88 -22.64
N ARG A 105 3.48 0.88 -22.10
CA ARG A 105 3.94 -0.19 -21.19
C ARG A 105 3.11 -0.25 -19.92
N ALA A 106 2.73 0.92 -19.40
CA ALA A 106 1.85 0.99 -18.23
C ALA A 106 0.50 0.34 -18.50
N LEU A 107 -0.12 0.61 -19.65
CA LEU A 107 -1.38 0.00 -20.03
C LEU A 107 -1.27 -1.53 -20.19
N ASP A 108 -0.22 -2.01 -20.86
CA ASP A 108 0.01 -3.44 -21.06
C ASP A 108 0.13 -4.17 -19.71
N ALA A 109 0.97 -3.66 -18.81
CA ALA A 109 1.15 -4.24 -17.49
C ALA A 109 -0.11 -4.15 -16.63
N ALA A 110 -0.77 -2.98 -16.58
CA ALA A 110 -2.00 -2.78 -15.81
C ALA A 110 -3.13 -3.69 -16.30
N THR A 111 -3.25 -3.90 -17.61
CA THR A 111 -4.24 -4.83 -18.20
C THR A 111 -4.05 -6.26 -17.69
N LEU A 112 -2.80 -6.74 -17.62
CA LEU A 112 -2.50 -8.07 -17.08
C LEU A 112 -2.82 -8.15 -15.57
N LEU A 113 -2.44 -7.14 -14.80
CA LEU A 113 -2.68 -7.08 -13.35
C LEU A 113 -4.18 -7.06 -13.00
N VAL A 114 -4.97 -6.34 -13.78
CA VAL A 114 -6.43 -6.24 -13.59
C VAL A 114 -7.12 -7.48 -14.14
N ALA A 115 -6.93 -7.81 -15.43
CA ALA A 115 -7.71 -8.85 -16.09
C ALA A 115 -7.31 -10.27 -15.68
N GLN A 116 -6.03 -10.55 -15.46
CA GLN A 116 -5.54 -11.88 -15.07
C GLN A 116 -5.26 -11.97 -13.57
N GLY A 117 -4.70 -10.91 -12.97
CA GLY A 117 -4.42 -10.85 -11.54
C GLY A 117 -5.67 -10.64 -10.70
N GLY A 118 -6.69 -9.94 -11.22
CA GLY A 118 -7.91 -9.59 -10.48
C GLY A 118 -7.74 -8.38 -9.57
N ALA A 119 -6.74 -7.53 -9.82
CA ALA A 119 -6.57 -6.27 -9.09
C ALA A 119 -7.72 -5.30 -9.37
N SER A 120 -8.08 -4.50 -8.36
CA SER A 120 -9.04 -3.41 -8.47
C SER A 120 -8.37 -2.06 -8.72
N MET A 121 -7.06 -1.97 -8.50
CA MET A 121 -6.23 -0.77 -8.63
C MET A 121 -4.79 -1.19 -8.87
N VAL A 122 -4.02 -0.41 -9.63
CA VAL A 122 -2.58 -0.64 -9.80
C VAL A 122 -1.77 0.41 -9.05
N LYS A 123 -0.57 0.06 -8.55
CA LYS A 123 0.33 1.02 -7.88
C LYS A 123 1.59 1.23 -8.71
N LEU A 124 2.06 2.47 -8.77
CA LEU A 124 3.29 2.86 -9.43
C LEU A 124 4.03 3.96 -8.66
N GLU A 125 5.36 3.99 -8.81
CA GLU A 125 6.26 4.80 -7.99
C GLU A 125 6.73 6.07 -8.71
N GLY A 126 6.67 7.20 -7.99
CA GLY A 126 7.23 8.48 -8.41
C GLY A 126 6.21 9.46 -8.97
N ALA A 127 6.77 10.55 -9.51
CA ALA A 127 6.09 11.63 -10.20
C ALA A 127 6.94 12.03 -11.45
N GLY A 128 6.71 13.18 -12.02
CA GLY A 128 7.44 13.62 -13.22
C GLY A 128 7.01 12.82 -14.45
N PHE A 129 7.90 12.03 -15.07
CA PHE A 129 7.56 11.24 -16.27
C PHE A 129 6.43 10.22 -16.04
N VAL A 130 6.19 9.86 -14.79
CA VAL A 130 5.15 8.90 -14.41
C VAL A 130 3.75 9.51 -14.52
N LEU A 131 3.61 10.84 -14.47
CA LEU A 131 2.33 11.53 -14.57
C LEU A 131 1.58 11.20 -15.87
N ASP A 132 2.30 11.07 -16.98
CA ASP A 132 1.71 10.69 -18.27
C ASP A 132 1.11 9.26 -18.20
N SER A 133 1.80 8.35 -17.50
CA SER A 133 1.29 6.99 -17.30
C SER A 133 0.08 6.97 -16.38
N ILE A 134 0.06 7.78 -15.30
CA ILE A 134 -1.09 7.91 -14.40
C ILE A 134 -2.31 8.43 -15.18
N SER A 135 -2.16 9.53 -15.92
CA SER A 135 -3.25 10.12 -16.71
C SER A 135 -3.77 9.13 -17.76
N PHE A 136 -2.86 8.46 -18.46
CA PHE A 136 -3.22 7.51 -19.51
C PHE A 136 -4.00 6.30 -18.98
N LEU A 137 -3.68 5.80 -17.80
CA LEU A 137 -4.41 4.71 -17.13
C LEU A 137 -5.76 5.21 -16.61
N SER A 138 -5.78 6.36 -15.92
CA SER A 138 -7.00 6.95 -15.35
C SER A 138 -8.04 7.25 -16.42
N GLU A 139 -7.64 7.80 -17.60
CA GLU A 139 -8.51 8.05 -18.74
C GLU A 139 -9.11 6.76 -19.37
N ARG A 140 -8.60 5.59 -18.98
CA ARG A 140 -9.05 4.27 -19.44
C ARG A 140 -9.71 3.47 -18.33
N ASP A 141 -10.22 4.17 -17.32
CA ASP A 141 -10.96 3.58 -16.19
C ASP A 141 -10.14 2.58 -15.36
N ILE A 142 -8.80 2.67 -15.38
CA ILE A 142 -7.92 1.88 -14.53
C ILE A 142 -7.54 2.72 -13.30
N PRO A 143 -8.04 2.37 -12.09
CA PRO A 143 -7.71 3.10 -10.87
C PRO A 143 -6.21 3.01 -10.54
N VAL A 144 -5.64 4.12 -10.07
CA VAL A 144 -4.22 4.26 -9.82
C VAL A 144 -3.93 4.68 -8.37
N CYS A 145 -3.03 3.96 -7.72
CA CYS A 145 -2.38 4.34 -6.48
C CYS A 145 -0.97 4.88 -6.81
N ALA A 146 -0.71 6.15 -6.54
CA ALA A 146 0.63 6.70 -6.65
C ALA A 146 1.46 6.39 -5.40
N HIS A 147 2.80 6.44 -5.49
CA HIS A 147 3.70 6.23 -4.37
C HIS A 147 4.84 7.25 -4.39
N LEU A 148 4.96 8.03 -3.33
CA LEU A 148 5.97 9.06 -3.13
C LEU A 148 6.75 8.84 -1.82
N GLY A 149 7.83 9.58 -1.66
CA GLY A 149 8.78 9.44 -0.57
C GLY A 149 9.91 8.50 -0.95
N LEU A 150 10.23 7.55 -0.10
CA LEU A 150 11.14 6.45 -0.45
C LEU A 150 10.42 5.54 -1.43
N THR A 151 10.95 5.46 -2.64
CA THR A 151 10.48 4.55 -3.68
C THR A 151 11.51 3.42 -3.83
N PRO A 152 11.21 2.17 -3.40
CA PRO A 152 12.15 1.05 -3.44
C PRO A 152 12.74 0.79 -4.82
N GLN A 153 11.98 1.05 -5.88
CA GLN A 153 12.47 0.92 -7.27
C GLN A 153 13.53 1.96 -7.65
N SER A 154 13.62 3.05 -6.89
CA SER A 154 14.64 4.10 -7.08
C SER A 154 15.84 3.95 -6.15
N VAL A 155 15.97 2.85 -5.41
CA VAL A 155 16.97 2.65 -4.36
C VAL A 155 18.41 2.89 -4.83
N MET A 156 18.75 2.54 -6.08
CA MET A 156 20.07 2.79 -6.65
C MET A 156 20.35 4.29 -6.81
N LYS A 157 19.37 5.06 -7.28
CA LYS A 157 19.48 6.51 -7.45
C LYS A 157 19.48 7.25 -6.12
N LEU A 158 18.69 6.78 -5.15
CA LEU A 158 18.61 7.35 -3.81
C LEU A 158 19.80 6.99 -2.92
N GLY A 159 20.62 6.01 -3.33
CA GLY A 159 21.78 5.55 -2.56
C GLY A 159 21.41 4.79 -1.29
N GLY A 160 20.27 4.07 -1.30
CA GLY A 160 19.77 3.23 -0.21
C GLY A 160 18.41 3.65 0.31
N TYR A 161 17.93 2.95 1.34
CA TYR A 161 16.65 3.20 1.98
C TYR A 161 16.78 4.36 2.98
N ARG A 162 16.40 5.57 2.56
CA ARG A 162 16.54 6.80 3.35
C ARG A 162 15.22 7.56 3.41
N VAL A 163 15.00 8.27 4.50
CA VAL A 163 13.88 9.23 4.65
C VAL A 163 14.01 10.32 3.61
N GLN A 164 12.91 10.64 2.94
CA GLN A 164 12.81 11.64 1.88
C GLN A 164 12.03 12.86 2.39
N GLY A 165 12.34 14.07 1.87
CA GLY A 165 11.63 15.29 2.25
C GLY A 165 12.10 15.90 3.57
N ARG A 166 13.38 15.74 3.96
CA ARG A 166 13.92 16.28 5.21
C ARG A 166 14.29 17.77 5.15
N ASP A 167 14.73 18.24 4.02
CA ASP A 167 14.98 19.67 3.80
C ASP A 167 13.76 20.33 3.16
N GLU A 168 13.70 21.66 3.26
CA GLU A 168 12.57 22.47 2.82
C GLU A 168 12.28 22.30 1.33
N ASP A 169 13.32 22.37 0.48
CA ASP A 169 13.18 22.21 -0.97
C ASP A 169 12.62 20.84 -1.34
N ALA A 170 13.09 19.77 -0.67
CA ALA A 170 12.61 18.41 -0.89
C ALA A 170 11.17 18.21 -0.39
N ALA A 171 10.78 18.87 0.70
CA ALA A 171 9.42 18.85 1.23
C ALA A 171 8.45 19.58 0.29
N GLU A 172 8.80 20.80 -0.15
CA GLU A 172 8.01 21.56 -1.14
C GLU A 172 7.84 20.79 -2.45
N LYS A 173 8.92 20.19 -2.95
CA LYS A 173 8.85 19.35 -4.13
C LYS A 173 7.91 18.18 -3.95
N MET A 174 7.96 17.49 -2.82
CA MET A 174 7.09 16.33 -2.56
C MET A 174 5.62 16.74 -2.46
N LEU A 175 5.32 17.90 -1.88
CA LEU A 175 3.97 18.47 -1.86
C LEU A 175 3.48 18.80 -3.27
N ALA A 176 4.34 19.39 -4.12
CA ALA A 176 4.03 19.65 -5.52
C ALA A 176 3.80 18.36 -6.30
N ASP A 177 4.64 17.34 -6.09
CA ASP A 177 4.51 16.02 -6.70
C ASP A 177 3.19 15.33 -6.27
N ALA A 178 2.79 15.44 -5.00
CA ALA A 178 1.52 14.90 -4.50
C ALA A 178 0.29 15.53 -5.17
N LYS A 179 0.31 16.85 -5.35
CA LYS A 179 -0.74 17.57 -6.11
C LYS A 179 -0.75 17.18 -7.58
N ALA A 180 0.44 16.97 -8.17
CA ALA A 180 0.57 16.61 -9.58
C ALA A 180 0.04 15.19 -9.85
N VAL A 181 0.32 14.21 -8.98
CA VAL A 181 -0.22 12.84 -9.14
C VAL A 181 -1.73 12.81 -8.97
N GLU A 182 -2.28 13.60 -8.02
CA GLU A 182 -3.73 13.75 -7.89
C GLU A 182 -4.34 14.38 -9.16
N ALA A 183 -3.76 15.45 -9.68
CA ALA A 183 -4.23 16.12 -10.90
C ALA A 183 -4.15 15.21 -12.13
N ALA A 184 -3.16 14.30 -12.19
CA ALA A 184 -3.03 13.28 -13.22
C ALA A 184 -4.08 12.17 -13.12
N GLY A 185 -4.87 12.11 -12.04
CA GLY A 185 -5.98 11.19 -11.89
C GLY A 185 -5.71 10.01 -10.95
N ALA A 186 -4.67 10.05 -10.11
CA ALA A 186 -4.50 9.06 -9.06
C ALA A 186 -5.70 9.03 -8.09
N ASP A 187 -6.05 7.85 -7.60
CA ASP A 187 -7.15 7.60 -6.68
C ASP A 187 -6.72 7.47 -5.22
N CYS A 188 -5.44 7.19 -5.00
CA CYS A 188 -4.83 7.00 -3.69
C CYS A 188 -3.34 7.34 -3.77
N LEU A 189 -2.72 7.70 -2.63
CA LEU A 189 -1.29 8.00 -2.53
C LEU A 189 -0.67 7.25 -1.35
N VAL A 190 0.36 6.46 -1.61
CA VAL A 190 1.24 5.90 -0.57
C VAL A 190 2.37 6.90 -0.28
N LEU A 191 2.65 7.15 0.99
CA LEU A 191 3.77 7.96 1.47
C LEU A 191 4.70 7.05 2.29
N GLU A 192 5.92 6.83 1.80
CA GLU A 192 6.90 5.96 2.48
C GLU A 192 8.10 6.74 3.00
N CYS A 193 8.44 6.53 4.27
CA CYS A 193 9.62 7.14 4.91
C CYS A 193 9.71 8.66 4.69
N VAL A 194 8.64 9.35 5.07
CA VAL A 194 8.47 10.81 4.96
C VAL A 194 8.36 11.39 6.38
N PRO A 195 8.97 12.56 6.67
CA PRO A 195 8.77 13.25 7.95
C PRO A 195 7.30 13.50 8.26
N THR A 196 6.91 13.33 9.53
CA THR A 196 5.52 13.39 9.98
C THR A 196 4.82 14.69 9.56
N GLY A 197 5.49 15.85 9.70
CA GLY A 197 4.91 17.14 9.33
C GLY A 197 4.66 17.30 7.82
N VAL A 198 5.57 16.77 6.99
CA VAL A 198 5.42 16.80 5.52
C VAL A 198 4.26 15.89 5.10
N ALA A 199 4.17 14.70 5.67
CA ALA A 199 3.08 13.77 5.37
C ALA A 199 1.70 14.32 5.81
N GLU A 200 1.65 15.04 6.95
CA GLU A 200 0.45 15.74 7.42
C GLU A 200 0.02 16.84 6.44
N GLU A 201 0.96 17.69 6.00
CA GLU A 201 0.68 18.75 5.04
C GLU A 201 0.18 18.21 3.70
N ILE A 202 0.83 17.17 3.17
CA ILE A 202 0.38 16.48 1.95
C ILE A 202 -1.04 15.95 2.15
N SER A 203 -1.30 15.21 3.24
CA SER A 203 -2.60 14.60 3.50
C SER A 203 -3.74 15.61 3.58
N ARG A 204 -3.46 16.82 4.09
CA ARG A 204 -4.44 17.92 4.14
C ARG A 204 -4.61 18.64 2.80
N SER A 205 -3.57 18.66 1.96
CA SER A 205 -3.55 19.43 0.72
C SER A 205 -4.19 18.75 -0.47
N ILE A 206 -4.36 17.42 -0.43
CA ILE A 206 -4.96 16.61 -1.51
C ILE A 206 -6.27 15.96 -1.07
N LYS A 207 -7.15 15.65 -2.02
CA LYS A 207 -8.47 15.06 -1.78
C LYS A 207 -8.45 13.52 -1.78
N ILE A 208 -7.49 12.93 -2.48
CA ILE A 208 -7.34 11.46 -2.51
C ILE A 208 -6.79 10.96 -1.17
N PRO A 209 -7.15 9.73 -0.74
CA PRO A 209 -6.62 9.13 0.49
C PRO A 209 -5.10 8.97 0.46
N THR A 210 -4.46 9.25 1.60
CA THR A 210 -3.04 8.98 1.83
C THR A 210 -2.88 7.76 2.75
N ILE A 211 -1.98 6.84 2.38
CA ILE A 211 -1.64 5.65 3.18
C ILE A 211 -0.15 5.73 3.52
N GLY A 212 0.16 5.83 4.82
CA GLY A 212 1.53 5.99 5.31
C GLY A 212 2.20 4.65 5.62
N ILE A 213 3.50 4.60 5.35
CA ILE A 213 4.43 3.61 5.89
C ILE A 213 5.71 4.34 6.32
N GLY A 214 5.91 4.48 7.63
CA GLY A 214 6.97 5.37 8.13
C GLY A 214 6.76 6.85 7.77
N ALA A 215 5.50 7.30 7.75
CA ALA A 215 5.10 8.68 7.43
C ALA A 215 4.29 9.34 8.57
N GLY A 216 4.34 8.76 9.77
CA GLY A 216 3.63 9.26 10.94
C GLY A 216 2.12 8.98 10.93
N PRO A 217 1.39 9.44 11.99
CA PRO A 217 -0.01 9.07 12.22
C PRO A 217 -1.03 9.89 11.42
N HIS A 218 -0.61 10.96 10.74
CA HIS A 218 -1.51 11.94 10.14
C HIS A 218 -2.02 11.57 8.74
N CYS A 219 -1.49 10.51 8.11
CA CYS A 219 -2.08 9.94 6.91
C CYS A 219 -3.48 9.38 7.18
N ASP A 220 -4.31 9.29 6.14
CA ASP A 220 -5.67 8.74 6.22
C ASP A 220 -5.68 7.24 6.54
N GLY A 221 -4.59 6.54 6.26
CA GLY A 221 -4.40 5.12 6.60
C GLY A 221 -2.94 4.76 6.81
N GLN A 222 -2.72 3.47 7.14
CA GLN A 222 -1.39 2.90 7.35
C GLN A 222 -1.26 1.58 6.62
N ILE A 223 -0.05 1.29 6.12
CA ILE A 223 0.31 0.00 5.54
C ILE A 223 1.59 -0.54 6.16
N LEU A 224 1.67 -1.85 6.31
CA LEU A 224 2.89 -2.58 6.65
C LEU A 224 3.09 -3.73 5.67
N VAL A 225 4.34 -4.15 5.50
CA VAL A 225 4.66 -5.43 4.87
C VAL A 225 4.23 -6.55 5.82
N LEU A 226 3.50 -7.55 5.33
CA LEU A 226 2.99 -8.68 6.10
C LEU A 226 4.06 -9.32 6.99
N HIS A 227 5.22 -9.62 6.41
CA HIS A 227 6.32 -10.30 7.09
C HIS A 227 6.90 -9.44 8.22
N ASP A 228 6.97 -8.12 8.03
CA ASP A 228 7.40 -7.18 9.05
C ASP A 228 6.41 -7.15 10.22
N MET A 229 5.12 -7.05 9.93
CA MET A 229 4.04 -7.00 10.91
C MET A 229 3.97 -8.29 11.77
N LEU A 230 4.31 -9.45 11.16
CA LEU A 230 4.36 -10.75 11.83
C LEU A 230 5.72 -11.08 12.46
N GLY A 231 6.69 -10.16 12.45
CA GLY A 231 8.02 -10.40 13.01
C GLY A 231 8.86 -11.45 12.27
N MET A 232 8.53 -11.74 10.99
CA MET A 232 9.18 -12.81 10.22
C MET A 232 10.53 -12.41 9.62
N ASN A 233 10.93 -11.15 9.71
CA ASN A 233 12.20 -10.63 9.16
C ASN A 233 13.37 -10.91 10.09
N SER A 234 13.68 -12.19 10.31
CA SER A 234 14.86 -12.60 11.06
C SER A 234 16.13 -12.38 10.23
N GLY A 235 17.07 -11.60 10.75
CA GLY A 235 18.40 -11.42 10.16
C GLY A 235 18.65 -10.07 9.49
N HIS A 236 17.66 -9.24 9.28
CA HIS A 236 17.82 -7.86 8.81
C HIS A 236 17.51 -6.84 9.91
N ARG A 237 18.15 -5.67 9.86
CA ARG A 237 17.82 -4.58 10.76
C ARG A 237 16.37 -4.15 10.51
N ARG A 238 15.49 -4.32 11.53
CA ARG A 238 14.10 -3.88 11.47
C ARG A 238 14.04 -2.37 11.19
N PRO A 239 13.31 -1.90 10.17
CA PRO A 239 13.07 -0.49 9.97
C PRO A 239 12.35 0.12 11.19
N ARG A 240 12.62 1.41 11.49
CA ARG A 240 12.04 2.10 12.66
C ARG A 240 10.51 2.07 12.67
N PHE A 241 9.88 2.17 11.52
CA PHE A 241 8.42 2.20 11.39
C PHE A 241 7.74 0.85 11.58
N VAL A 242 8.49 -0.25 11.69
CA VAL A 242 7.94 -1.60 11.83
C VAL A 242 7.65 -1.91 13.29
N LYS A 243 6.39 -2.28 13.57
CA LYS A 243 5.97 -2.92 14.82
C LYS A 243 5.62 -4.38 14.56
N ASP A 244 6.13 -5.26 15.41
CA ASP A 244 5.79 -6.68 15.45
C ASP A 244 4.52 -6.86 16.27
N PHE A 245 3.40 -7.11 15.58
CA PHE A 245 2.12 -7.35 16.23
C PHE A 245 1.93 -8.81 16.64
N MET A 246 2.77 -9.72 16.13
CA MET A 246 2.70 -11.13 16.52
C MET A 246 3.24 -11.36 17.93
N ALA A 247 4.15 -10.51 18.41
CA ALA A 247 4.82 -10.68 19.69
C ALA A 247 3.84 -10.79 20.88
N GLU A 248 2.69 -10.12 20.82
CA GLU A 248 1.70 -10.07 21.90
C GLU A 248 0.37 -10.74 21.53
N ALA A 249 0.16 -11.09 20.27
CA ALA A 249 -1.15 -11.48 19.75
C ALA A 249 -1.50 -12.98 19.93
N GLY A 250 -0.53 -13.84 20.17
CA GLY A 250 -0.72 -15.28 20.36
C GLY A 250 -1.18 -16.07 19.12
N SER A 251 -1.58 -15.40 18.04
CA SER A 251 -1.97 -16.00 16.77
C SER A 251 -1.85 -15.00 15.61
N ILE A 252 -1.71 -15.51 14.39
CA ILE A 252 -1.69 -14.69 13.15
C ILE A 252 -2.97 -13.86 13.02
N GLN A 253 -4.14 -14.47 13.28
CA GLN A 253 -5.41 -13.76 13.24
C GLN A 253 -5.47 -12.62 14.27
N GLY A 254 -5.03 -12.89 15.51
CA GLY A 254 -4.94 -11.88 16.57
C GLY A 254 -3.98 -10.74 16.22
N ALA A 255 -2.88 -11.02 15.50
CA ALA A 255 -1.94 -9.99 15.04
C ALA A 255 -2.60 -9.03 14.03
N PHE A 256 -3.36 -9.55 13.06
CA PHE A 256 -4.12 -8.73 12.13
C PHE A 256 -5.18 -7.87 12.83
N GLU A 257 -5.91 -8.45 13.78
CA GLU A 257 -6.94 -7.74 14.55
C GLU A 257 -6.32 -6.64 15.43
N ALA A 258 -5.20 -6.93 16.09
CA ALA A 258 -4.45 -5.95 16.89
C ALA A 258 -3.91 -4.80 16.02
N TYR A 259 -3.36 -5.10 14.85
CA TYR A 259 -2.92 -4.10 13.89
C TYR A 259 -4.08 -3.22 13.42
N ALA A 260 -5.19 -3.85 12.99
CA ALA A 260 -6.36 -3.12 12.52
C ALA A 260 -6.92 -2.18 13.61
N LYS A 261 -7.00 -2.67 14.84
CA LYS A 261 -7.43 -1.87 16.00
C LYS A 261 -6.49 -0.69 16.23
N ALA A 262 -5.17 -0.93 16.27
CA ALA A 262 -4.19 0.11 16.55
C ALA A 262 -4.20 1.24 15.51
N VAL A 263 -4.39 0.91 14.22
CA VAL A 263 -4.52 1.91 13.15
C VAL A 263 -5.81 2.71 13.31
N ARG A 264 -6.96 2.04 13.53
CA ARG A 264 -8.26 2.71 13.69
C ARG A 264 -8.32 3.62 14.91
N GLU A 265 -7.69 3.23 16.00
CA GLU A 265 -7.59 4.01 17.23
C GLU A 265 -6.45 5.06 17.18
N SER A 266 -5.70 5.14 16.07
CA SER A 266 -4.54 6.02 15.90
C SER A 266 -3.45 5.83 16.97
N THR A 267 -3.34 4.64 17.53
CA THR A 267 -2.26 4.25 18.46
C THR A 267 -1.03 3.69 17.74
N PHE A 268 -1.17 3.36 16.45
CA PHE A 268 -0.08 3.03 15.54
C PHE A 268 -0.22 3.87 14.25
N PRO A 269 0.89 4.45 13.73
CA PRO A 269 2.23 4.47 14.33
C PRO A 269 2.31 5.43 15.53
N ALA A 270 3.10 5.05 16.55
CA ALA A 270 3.49 5.92 17.64
C ALA A 270 4.72 6.78 17.26
N ALA A 271 5.14 7.70 18.13
CA ALA A 271 6.29 8.57 17.87
C ALA A 271 7.58 7.78 17.58
N GLU A 272 7.78 6.65 18.25
CA GLU A 272 8.91 5.75 18.03
C GLU A 272 8.94 5.11 16.64
N HIS A 273 7.79 5.02 15.96
CA HIS A 273 7.64 4.48 14.60
C HIS A 273 7.68 5.56 13.51
N SER A 274 7.85 6.82 13.88
CA SER A 274 7.73 7.98 12.99
C SER A 274 9.09 8.66 12.77
N TYR A 275 9.20 9.45 11.71
CA TYR A 275 10.37 10.26 11.38
C TYR A 275 10.04 11.75 11.50
N GLU A 276 11.02 12.50 11.96
CA GLU A 276 11.01 13.97 12.02
C GLU A 276 11.95 14.55 10.96
#